data_8d24fd1cac322816cf34ed915c1cc60c
#
_entry.id   8d24fd1cac322816cf34ed915c1cc60c
#
_cell.length_a   1.000
_cell.length_b   1.000
_cell.length_c   1.000
_cell.angle_alpha   90.00
_cell.angle_beta   90.00
_cell.angle_gamma   90.00
#
_symmetry.space_group_name_H-M   'P 1'
#
loop_
_entity.id
_entity.type
_entity.pdbx_description
1 polymer ?
#
loop_
_entity_poly.entity_id
_entity_poly.type
_entity_poly.pdbx_seq_one_letter_code
_entity_poly.pdbx_strand_id
1 'polypeptide(L)' 'VDPIAVEDIQRIVNQLRLKGIGVLITDHNVQETLHITDRAYLLFEGKILKEGTAEELAADETVRRVYLGQNFTLRPRPER' A
#
# COMPACT_ATOMS: atom_id res chain seq x y z
N VAL A 1 -3.81 -6.95 -12.79
CA VAL A 1 -2.45 -6.62 -13.24
C VAL A 1 -1.56 -7.84 -13.12
N ASP A 2 -0.75 -8.08 -14.14
CA ASP A 2 0.22 -9.16 -14.17
C ASP A 2 1.22 -9.01 -13.01
N PRO A 3 1.54 -10.09 -12.29
CA PRO A 3 2.50 -10.00 -11.18
C PRO A 3 3.85 -9.39 -11.57
N ILE A 4 4.30 -9.64 -12.79
CA ILE A 4 5.57 -9.07 -13.28
C ILE A 4 5.44 -7.56 -13.40
N ALA A 5 4.29 -7.08 -13.89
CA ALA A 5 4.05 -5.64 -14.01
C ALA A 5 3.99 -4.97 -12.63
N VAL A 6 3.44 -5.65 -11.62
CA VAL A 6 3.42 -5.12 -10.26
C VAL A 6 4.84 -4.96 -9.73
N GLU A 7 5.69 -5.95 -9.95
CA GLU A 7 7.09 -5.87 -9.51
C GLU A 7 7.84 -4.74 -10.20
N ASP A 8 7.58 -4.53 -11.50
CA ASP A 8 8.19 -3.44 -12.26
C ASP A 8 7.76 -2.08 -11.71
N ILE A 9 6.46 -1.93 -11.45
CA ILE A 9 5.94 -0.68 -10.87
C ILE A 9 6.55 -0.44 -9.51
N GLN A 10 6.66 -1.46 -8.70
CA GLN A 10 7.25 -1.36 -7.37
C GLN A 10 8.70 -0.86 -7.44
N ARG A 11 9.46 -1.40 -8.38
CA ARG A 11 10.86 -1.00 -8.57
C ARG A 11 10.97 0.45 -9.01
N ILE A 12 10.13 0.88 -9.96
CA ILE A 12 10.13 2.27 -10.44
C ILE A 12 9.75 3.23 -9.33
N VAL A 13 8.69 2.93 -8.60
CA VAL A 13 8.25 3.76 -7.48
C VAL A 13 9.36 3.91 -6.44
N ASN A 14 10.03 2.81 -6.15
CA ASN A 14 11.11 2.83 -5.16
C ASN A 14 12.29 3.69 -5.62
N GLN A 15 12.63 3.63 -6.90
CA GLN A 15 13.70 4.46 -7.45
C GLN A 15 13.35 5.94 -7.36
N LEU A 16 12.11 6.31 -7.68
CA LEU A 16 11.65 7.69 -7.58
C LEU A 16 11.68 8.18 -6.13
N ARG A 17 11.25 7.34 -5.22
CA ARG A 17 11.25 7.65 -3.79
C ARG A 17 12.67 7.92 -3.29
N LEU A 18 13.63 7.12 -3.70
CA LEU A 18 15.02 7.32 -3.31
C LEU A 18 15.61 8.62 -3.85
N LYS A 19 15.05 9.14 -4.93
CA LYS A 19 15.45 10.44 -5.49
C LYS A 19 14.73 11.62 -4.85
N GLY A 20 13.91 11.37 -3.84
CA GLY A 20 13.16 12.41 -3.15
C GLY A 20 11.89 12.85 -3.87
N ILE A 21 11.41 12.06 -4.81
CA ILE A 21 10.20 12.38 -5.58
C ILE A 21 9.00 11.70 -4.88
N GLY A 22 7.96 12.51 -4.61
CA GLY A 22 6.72 11.96 -4.08
C GLY A 22 5.89 11.32 -5.18
N VAL A 23 5.31 10.15 -4.89
CA VAL A 23 4.50 9.41 -5.85
C VAL A 23 3.12 9.16 -5.25
N LEU A 24 2.08 9.54 -5.97
CA LEU A 24 0.70 9.29 -5.57
C LEU A 24 0.13 8.17 -6.42
N ILE A 25 -0.40 7.16 -5.76
CA ILE A 25 -0.98 5.99 -6.43
C ILE A 25 -2.43 5.86 -5.99
N THR A 26 -3.33 5.64 -6.95
CA THR A 26 -4.72 5.30 -6.64
C THR A 26 -5.01 3.92 -7.21
N ASP A 27 -5.59 3.06 -6.39
CA ASP A 27 -5.90 1.69 -6.81
C ASP A 27 -6.96 1.13 -5.86
N HIS A 28 -7.72 0.17 -6.35
CA HIS A 28 -8.70 -0.53 -5.52
C HIS A 28 -8.09 -1.79 -4.87
N ASN A 29 -6.93 -2.21 -5.30
CA ASN A 29 -6.25 -3.38 -4.73
C ASN A 29 -5.45 -2.96 -3.50
N VAL A 30 -6.09 -3.07 -2.34
CA VAL A 30 -5.51 -2.58 -1.08
C VAL A 30 -4.24 -3.36 -0.70
N GLN A 31 -4.27 -4.69 -0.88
CA GLN A 31 -3.12 -5.52 -0.51
C GLN A 31 -1.85 -5.11 -1.25
N GLU A 32 -1.95 -5.01 -2.59
CA GLU A 32 -0.78 -4.67 -3.39
C GLU A 32 -0.34 -3.24 -3.16
N THR A 33 -1.29 -2.32 -3.01
CA THR A 33 -0.99 -0.91 -2.80
C THR A 33 -0.21 -0.71 -1.50
N LEU A 34 -0.61 -1.40 -0.43
CA LEU A 34 0.09 -1.27 0.84
C LEU A 34 1.54 -1.76 0.78
N HIS A 35 1.82 -2.74 -0.08
CA HIS A 35 3.19 -3.23 -0.22
C HIS A 35 4.14 -2.18 -0.81
N ILE A 36 3.63 -1.22 -1.57
CA ILE A 36 4.47 -0.28 -2.31
C ILE A 36 4.33 1.16 -1.83
N THR A 37 3.52 1.42 -0.82
CA THR A 37 3.29 2.79 -0.33
C THR A 37 3.89 2.97 1.07
N ASP A 38 4.23 4.23 1.38
CA ASP A 38 4.65 4.60 2.73
C ASP A 38 3.44 4.95 3.58
N ARG A 39 2.47 5.65 2.98
CA ARG A 39 1.21 6.01 3.64
C ARG A 39 0.07 5.76 2.67
N ALA A 40 -1.10 5.54 3.23
CA ALA A 40 -2.28 5.31 2.41
C ALA A 40 -3.53 5.91 3.06
N TYR A 41 -4.49 6.22 2.23
CA TYR A 41 -5.81 6.67 2.64
C TYR A 41 -6.81 5.68 2.06
N LEU A 42 -7.64 5.08 2.92
CA LEU A 42 -8.68 4.16 2.47
C LEU A 42 -9.98 4.93 2.36
N LEU A 43 -10.51 4.97 1.15
CA LEU A 43 -11.76 5.69 0.86
C LEU A 43 -12.93 4.71 0.80
N PHE A 44 -14.05 5.11 1.40
CA PHE A 44 -15.26 4.32 1.36
C PHE A 44 -16.46 5.27 1.31
N GLU A 45 -17.27 5.10 0.30
CA GLU A 45 -18.47 5.92 0.09
C GLU A 45 -18.16 7.42 0.15
N GLY A 46 -17.09 7.83 -0.52
CA GLY A 46 -16.74 9.24 -0.63
C GLY A 46 -16.08 9.83 0.59
N LYS A 47 -15.73 9.02 1.57
CA LYS A 47 -15.11 9.48 2.81
C LYS A 47 -13.82 8.72 3.08
N ILE A 48 -12.92 9.36 3.82
CA ILE A 48 -11.72 8.68 4.29
C ILE A 48 -12.10 7.83 5.49
N LEU A 49 -12.02 6.51 5.32
CA LEU A 49 -12.35 5.58 6.38
C LEU A 49 -11.21 5.43 7.37
N LYS A 50 -9.99 5.27 6.86
CA LYS A 50 -8.77 5.13 7.64
C LYS A 50 -7.61 5.74 6.87
N GLU A 51 -6.62 6.23 7.60
CA GLU A 51 -5.37 6.69 7.00
C GLU A 51 -4.22 6.38 7.94
N GLY A 52 -3.03 6.27 7.39
CA GLY A 52 -1.85 6.01 8.19
C GLY A 52 -0.73 5.42 7.34
N THR A 53 0.34 5.01 8.01
CA THR A 53 1.44 4.32 7.33
C THR A 53 0.96 2.93 6.90
N ALA A 54 1.69 2.34 5.96
CA ALA A 54 1.36 0.99 5.51
C ALA A 54 1.39 0.02 6.70
N GLU A 55 2.36 0.18 7.59
CA GLU A 55 2.49 -0.66 8.78
C GLU A 55 1.31 -0.50 9.72
N GLU A 56 0.87 0.73 9.94
CA GLU A 56 -0.28 1.01 10.79
C GLU A 56 -1.56 0.39 10.23
N LEU A 57 -1.78 0.55 8.93
CA LEU A 57 -2.96 0.00 8.29
C LEU A 57 -2.94 -1.53 8.25
N ALA A 58 -1.75 -2.11 8.01
CA ALA A 58 -1.61 -3.55 8.00
C ALA A 58 -1.87 -4.17 9.37
N ALA A 59 -1.66 -3.40 10.45
CA ALA A 59 -1.90 -3.86 11.81
C ALA A 59 -3.32 -3.53 12.29
N ASP A 60 -4.06 -2.69 11.60
CA ASP A 60 -5.39 -2.27 12.01
C ASP A 60 -6.37 -3.42 11.81
N GLU A 61 -7.10 -3.76 12.88
CA GLU A 61 -7.99 -4.90 12.87
C GLU A 61 -9.15 -4.74 11.88
N THR A 62 -9.72 -3.56 11.80
CA THR A 62 -10.81 -3.30 10.86
C THR A 62 -10.33 -3.41 9.42
N VAL A 63 -9.17 -2.83 9.13
CA VAL A 63 -8.58 -2.90 7.79
C VAL A 63 -8.31 -4.34 7.41
N ARG A 64 -7.74 -5.11 8.31
CA ARG A 64 -7.46 -6.53 8.04
C ARG A 64 -8.74 -7.31 7.78
N ARG A 65 -9.76 -7.09 8.59
CA ARG A 65 -11.02 -7.82 8.46
C ARG A 65 -11.75 -7.49 7.16
N VAL A 66 -11.77 -6.22 6.78
CA VAL A 66 -12.57 -5.75 5.65
C VAL A 66 -11.83 -5.84 4.33
N TYR A 67 -10.53 -5.54 4.32
CA TYR A 67 -9.77 -5.37 3.08
C TYR A 67 -8.64 -6.37 2.88
N LEU A 68 -7.98 -6.82 3.93
CA LEU A 68 -6.74 -7.57 3.78
C LEU A 68 -6.88 -9.07 4.00
N GLY A 69 -7.72 -9.46 4.97
CA GLY A 69 -7.80 -10.85 5.40
C GLY A 69 -6.82 -11.13 6.53
N GLN A 70 -7.12 -12.19 7.30
CA GLN A 70 -6.37 -12.48 8.53
C GLN A 70 -4.94 -12.94 8.27
N ASN A 71 -4.71 -13.54 7.11
CA ASN A 71 -3.39 -14.10 6.78
C ASN A 71 -2.48 -13.11 6.06
N PHE A 72 -2.94 -11.90 5.84
CA PHE A 72 -2.13 -10.89 5.15
C PHE A 72 -0.92 -10.51 5.99
N THR A 73 0.24 -10.48 5.37
CA THR A 73 1.47 -9.95 5.96
C THR A 73 2.10 -8.96 5.01
N LEU A 74 2.54 -7.83 5.57
CA LEU A 74 3.19 -6.79 4.77
C LEU A 74 4.60 -7.25 4.44
N ARG A 75 4.93 -7.27 3.15
CA ARG A 75 6.27 -7.67 2.71
C ARG A 75 7.31 -6.63 3.12
N PRO A 76 8.47 -7.05 3.62
CA PRO A 76 9.51 -6.09 3.95
C PRO A 76 10.07 -5.43 2.69
N ARG A 77 10.45 -4.15 2.84
CA ARG A 77 11.14 -3.40 1.78
C ARG A 77 12.46 -2.90 2.35
N PRO A 78 13.50 -2.84 1.51
CA PRO A 78 14.82 -2.40 2.00
C PRO A 78 14.81 -1.01 2.64
N GLU A 79 13.94 -0.11 2.17
CA GLU A 79 13.86 1.29 2.61
C GLU A 79 12.79 1.56 3.65
N ARG A 80 12.07 0.54 4.04
CA ARG A 80 10.96 0.69 4.98
C ARG A 80 11.44 0.88 6.42
#